data_50bac0b9a930854cc785def2157b9f76
#
_entry.id   50bac0b9a930854cc785def2157b9f76
#
_cell.length_a   1.000
_cell.length_b   1.000
_cell.length_c   1.000
_cell.angle_alpha   90.00
_cell.angle_beta   90.00
_cell.angle_gamma   90.00
#
_symmetry.space_group_name_H-M   'P 1'
#
loop_
_entity.id
_entity.type
_entity.pdbx_description
1 polymer ?
#
loop_
_entity_poly.entity_id
_entity_poly.type
_entity_poly.pdbx_seq_one_letter_code
_entity_poly.pdbx_strand_id
1 'polypeptide(L)'
;MRKKAVFFDADGTICDMKKGTPDSAIEAVRALIDNGHEAWLCTGRSRAFVPWYLEQIPFTGMITACGSTIEKDGKRLFNKEMTPEIAKLSVEVLRKYGLIPVMEGADYMYYDKDEYTDEVNWYASLITEALGDKWRPIRGNEDCMQINKSSAKMTAGCDAEAALAVLSEYYDIIRHEGSSSFVGNTIELVPKGFNKAVGIAAVIRLFDIPWEDTVVFGDSNNDLAMFEYAATKVAMGNASPKIQELADHVTSDMFHYGIRDGLRYLKLI
;
A
#
# COMPACT_ATOMS: atom_id res chain seq x y z
N MET A 1 -6.51 26.28 14.98
CA MET A 1 -7.08 24.91 14.98
C MET A 1 -6.01 23.95 15.50
N ARG A 2 -6.36 22.85 16.20
CA ARG A 2 -5.38 21.85 16.63
C ARG A 2 -4.82 21.13 15.40
N LYS A 3 -3.50 20.91 15.36
CA LYS A 3 -2.82 20.21 14.28
C LYS A 3 -3.33 18.77 14.17
N LYS A 4 -3.70 18.32 12.96
CA LYS A 4 -4.10 16.95 12.67
C LYS A 4 -3.04 16.24 11.83
N ALA A 5 -2.94 14.92 11.99
CA ALA A 5 -2.22 14.03 11.10
C ALA A 5 -3.24 13.24 10.27
N VAL A 6 -3.24 13.49 8.97
CA VAL A 6 -4.18 12.88 8.02
C VAL A 6 -3.45 11.83 7.20
N PHE A 7 -3.92 10.59 7.28
CA PHE A 7 -3.34 9.44 6.59
C PHE A 7 -4.24 9.05 5.41
N PHE A 8 -3.69 9.08 4.23
CA PHE A 8 -4.39 8.76 2.99
C PHE A 8 -3.94 7.41 2.46
N ASP A 9 -4.89 6.50 2.21
CA ASP A 9 -4.59 5.36 1.35
C ASP A 9 -4.26 5.84 -0.07
N ALA A 10 -3.64 4.95 -0.85
CA ALA A 10 -3.26 5.25 -2.23
C ALA A 10 -4.38 4.93 -3.23
N ASP A 11 -4.54 3.65 -3.52
CA ASP A 11 -5.33 3.14 -4.64
C ASP A 11 -6.84 3.18 -4.37
N GLY A 12 -7.58 3.95 -5.16
CA GLY A 12 -9.02 4.16 -4.94
C GLY A 12 -9.34 5.29 -3.96
N THR A 13 -8.34 5.83 -3.27
CA THR A 13 -8.47 6.94 -2.31
C THR A 13 -7.87 8.23 -2.86
N ILE A 14 -6.54 8.28 -3.06
CA ILE A 14 -5.88 9.51 -3.54
C ILE A 14 -5.37 9.37 -4.98
N CYS A 15 -5.23 8.16 -5.49
CA CYS A 15 -4.79 7.89 -6.85
C CYS A 15 -5.45 6.67 -7.48
N ASP A 16 -5.36 6.58 -8.80
CA ASP A 16 -5.69 5.42 -9.62
C ASP A 16 -4.49 5.04 -10.48
N MET A 17 -4.19 3.75 -10.62
CA MET A 17 -3.02 3.30 -11.37
C MET A 17 -3.00 3.73 -12.84
N LYS A 18 -4.18 3.87 -13.47
CA LYS A 18 -4.28 4.22 -14.89
C LYS A 18 -4.41 5.73 -15.12
N LYS A 19 -5.11 6.41 -14.21
CA LYS A 19 -5.48 7.83 -14.36
C LYS A 19 -4.59 8.76 -13.52
N GLY A 20 -3.75 8.20 -12.63
CA GLY A 20 -2.92 8.99 -11.73
C GLY A 20 -3.69 9.62 -10.58
N THR A 21 -3.18 10.74 -10.07
CA THR A 21 -3.79 11.51 -8.97
C THR A 21 -4.58 12.70 -9.55
N PRO A 22 -5.84 12.91 -9.15
CA PRO A 22 -6.59 14.10 -9.56
C PRO A 22 -5.94 15.38 -9.03
N ASP A 23 -5.89 16.44 -9.85
CA ASP A 23 -5.36 17.75 -9.45
C ASP A 23 -6.02 18.28 -8.18
N SER A 24 -7.33 18.05 -8.04
CA SER A 24 -8.09 18.46 -6.86
C SER A 24 -7.62 17.79 -5.55
N ALA A 25 -7.09 16.57 -5.62
CA ALA A 25 -6.51 15.90 -4.47
C ALA A 25 -5.15 16.51 -4.12
N ILE A 26 -4.31 16.79 -5.13
CA ILE A 26 -3.00 17.46 -4.93
C ILE A 26 -3.20 18.84 -4.29
N GLU A 27 -4.13 19.65 -4.82
CA GLU A 27 -4.46 20.98 -4.28
C GLU A 27 -4.98 20.90 -2.86
N ALA A 28 -5.87 19.93 -2.57
CA ALA A 28 -6.43 19.75 -1.24
C ALA A 28 -5.37 19.34 -0.19
N VAL A 29 -4.43 18.46 -0.56
CA VAL A 29 -3.32 18.09 0.32
C VAL A 29 -2.37 19.29 0.55
N ARG A 30 -2.10 20.10 -0.46
CA ARG A 30 -1.31 21.34 -0.31
C ARG A 30 -2.00 22.29 0.69
N ALA A 31 -3.28 22.55 0.50
CA ALA A 31 -4.05 23.41 1.39
C ALA A 31 -4.08 22.89 2.84
N LEU A 32 -4.17 21.55 3.01
CA LEU A 32 -4.08 20.90 4.32
C LEU A 32 -2.76 21.22 5.03
N ILE A 33 -1.65 21.12 4.31
CA ILE A 33 -0.31 21.40 4.84
C ILE A 33 -0.13 22.89 5.11
N ASP A 34 -0.59 23.76 4.20
CA ASP A 34 -0.52 25.22 4.36
C ASP A 34 -1.32 25.69 5.60
N ASN A 35 -2.38 24.96 5.98
CA ASN A 35 -3.12 25.17 7.21
C ASN A 35 -2.44 24.59 8.47
N GLY A 36 -1.23 24.03 8.34
CA GLY A 36 -0.40 23.55 9.45
C GLY A 36 -0.67 22.11 9.90
N HIS A 37 -1.42 21.34 9.11
CA HIS A 37 -1.67 19.92 9.35
C HIS A 37 -0.58 19.05 8.73
N GLU A 38 -0.56 17.75 9.03
CA GLU A 38 0.32 16.78 8.40
C GLU A 38 -0.47 15.88 7.45
N ALA A 39 0.11 15.62 6.27
CA ALA A 39 -0.41 14.67 5.29
C ALA A 39 0.55 13.48 5.16
N TRP A 40 0.05 12.29 5.37
CA TRP A 40 0.81 11.04 5.30
C TRP A 40 0.23 10.10 4.25
N LEU A 41 1.06 9.59 3.35
CA LEU A 41 0.67 8.45 2.53
C LEU A 41 0.70 7.19 3.41
N CYS A 42 -0.35 6.34 3.37
CA CYS A 42 -0.44 5.09 4.11
C CYS A 42 -0.92 3.96 3.20
N THR A 43 0.01 3.22 2.58
CA THR A 43 -0.29 2.30 1.50
C THR A 43 0.23 0.88 1.72
N GLY A 44 -0.45 -0.11 1.12
CA GLY A 44 0.04 -1.48 0.98
C GLY A 44 1.22 -1.62 0.00
N ARG A 45 1.40 -0.67 -0.92
CA ARG A 45 2.51 -0.70 -1.88
C ARG A 45 3.85 -0.63 -1.16
N SER A 46 4.83 -1.40 -1.64
CA SER A 46 6.22 -1.23 -1.20
C SER A 46 6.76 0.14 -1.63
N ARG A 47 7.79 0.64 -0.95
CA ARG A 47 8.37 1.97 -1.27
C ARG A 47 8.91 2.04 -2.70
N ALA A 48 9.50 0.95 -3.20
CA ALA A 48 9.95 0.89 -4.59
C ALA A 48 8.80 1.05 -5.58
N PHE A 49 7.59 0.61 -5.24
CA PHE A 49 6.40 0.64 -6.09
C PHE A 49 5.50 1.86 -5.85
N VAL A 50 5.94 2.86 -5.11
CA VAL A 50 5.27 4.15 -5.05
C VAL A 50 5.55 4.89 -6.37
N PRO A 51 4.51 5.19 -7.17
CA PRO A 51 4.69 5.79 -8.48
C PRO A 51 4.99 7.28 -8.37
N TRP A 52 5.64 7.82 -9.40
CA TRP A 52 6.06 9.21 -9.47
C TRP A 52 4.93 10.24 -9.26
N TYR A 53 3.70 9.93 -9.69
CA TYR A 53 2.56 10.83 -9.53
C TYR A 53 2.11 10.98 -8.06
N LEU A 54 2.39 10.00 -7.20
CA LEU A 54 2.24 10.14 -5.76
C LEU A 54 3.39 10.92 -5.13
N GLU A 55 4.60 10.83 -5.68
CA GLU A 55 5.75 11.60 -5.21
C GLU A 55 5.61 13.11 -5.49
N GLN A 56 4.71 13.53 -6.38
CA GLN A 56 4.38 14.94 -6.61
C GLN A 56 3.52 15.58 -5.50
N ILE A 57 2.86 14.76 -4.69
CA ILE A 57 2.08 15.25 -3.56
C ILE A 57 3.06 15.57 -2.42
N PRO A 58 2.99 16.74 -1.81
CA PRO A 58 3.92 17.14 -0.75
C PRO A 58 3.59 16.46 0.58
N PHE A 59 3.59 15.12 0.60
CA PHE A 59 3.37 14.39 1.84
C PHE A 59 4.42 14.74 2.89
N THR A 60 3.99 14.92 4.13
CA THR A 60 4.87 15.06 5.30
C THR A 60 5.72 13.80 5.50
N GLY A 61 5.17 12.63 5.18
CA GLY A 61 5.87 11.37 5.22
C GLY A 61 5.05 10.24 4.58
N MET A 62 5.62 9.04 4.56
CA MET A 62 5.02 7.87 3.94
C MET A 62 5.12 6.66 4.86
N ILE A 63 4.02 5.93 4.94
CA ILE A 63 3.93 4.58 5.50
C ILE A 63 3.67 3.65 4.32
N THR A 64 4.62 2.77 4.01
CA THR A 64 4.54 1.87 2.86
C THR A 64 4.66 0.40 3.29
N ALA A 65 4.42 -0.52 2.35
CA ALA A 65 4.44 -1.96 2.58
C ALA A 65 3.63 -2.38 3.82
N CYS A 66 2.38 -1.89 3.91
CA CYS A 66 1.47 -2.17 5.03
C CYS A 66 2.08 -1.82 6.41
N GLY A 67 2.82 -0.73 6.53
CA GLY A 67 3.38 -0.29 7.82
C GLY A 67 4.79 -0.81 8.12
N SER A 68 5.39 -1.62 7.25
CA SER A 68 6.74 -2.14 7.46
C SER A 68 7.85 -1.17 7.06
N THR A 69 7.52 -0.05 6.40
CA THR A 69 8.47 1.02 6.09
C THR A 69 7.87 2.38 6.41
N ILE A 70 8.64 3.25 7.08
CA ILE A 70 8.24 4.62 7.43
C ILE A 70 9.33 5.58 6.98
N GLU A 71 8.96 6.57 6.18
CA GLU A 71 9.85 7.64 5.71
C GLU A 71 9.26 9.02 6.03
N LYS A 72 10.13 9.98 6.37
CA LYS A 72 9.79 11.39 6.56
C LYS A 72 10.97 12.25 6.14
N ASP A 73 10.69 13.38 5.46
CA ASP A 73 11.71 14.32 5.00
C ASP A 73 12.85 13.65 4.21
N GLY A 74 12.49 12.66 3.36
CA GLY A 74 13.43 11.89 2.55
C GLY A 74 14.31 10.90 3.34
N LYS A 75 14.06 10.71 4.64
CA LYS A 75 14.80 9.77 5.49
C LYS A 75 13.94 8.56 5.84
N ARG A 76 14.50 7.36 5.67
CA ARG A 76 13.89 6.12 6.14
C ARG A 76 14.14 5.98 7.65
N LEU A 77 13.06 6.11 8.43
CA LEU A 77 13.09 6.08 9.89
C LEU A 77 12.87 4.67 10.45
N PHE A 78 12.14 3.85 9.70
CA PHE A 78 11.88 2.46 10.04
C PHE A 78 11.83 1.64 8.76
N ASN A 79 12.40 0.44 8.78
CA ASN A 79 12.39 -0.50 7.68
C ASN A 79 12.45 -1.93 8.22
N LYS A 80 11.32 -2.62 8.23
CA LYS A 80 11.27 -4.03 8.61
C LYS A 80 11.48 -4.88 7.37
N GLU A 81 12.64 -5.47 7.27
CA GLU A 81 12.95 -6.44 6.23
C GLU A 81 12.67 -7.86 6.70
N MET A 82 12.30 -8.73 5.77
CA MET A 82 12.30 -10.17 5.96
C MET A 82 13.74 -10.67 5.95
N THR A 83 14.01 -11.75 6.68
CA THR A 83 15.37 -12.33 6.62
C THR A 83 15.63 -12.95 5.25
N PRO A 84 16.88 -13.03 4.78
CA PRO A 84 17.21 -13.65 3.49
C PRO A 84 16.68 -15.07 3.35
N GLU A 85 16.68 -15.85 4.45
CA GLU A 85 16.17 -17.21 4.47
C GLU A 85 14.66 -17.26 4.20
N ILE A 86 13.88 -16.35 4.81
CA ILE A 86 12.43 -16.26 4.58
C ILE A 86 12.14 -15.74 3.17
N ALA A 87 12.91 -14.78 2.67
CA ALA A 87 12.77 -14.29 1.31
C ALA A 87 12.99 -15.41 0.29
N LYS A 88 14.05 -16.20 0.45
CA LYS A 88 14.37 -17.34 -0.39
C LYS A 88 13.32 -18.45 -0.31
N LEU A 89 12.91 -18.82 0.92
CA LEU A 89 11.86 -19.79 1.16
C LEU A 89 10.55 -19.37 0.45
N SER A 90 10.21 -18.09 0.49
CA SER A 90 9.00 -17.57 -0.15
C SER A 90 9.04 -17.79 -1.66
N VAL A 91 10.16 -17.49 -2.31
CA VAL A 91 10.35 -17.76 -3.75
C VAL A 91 10.21 -19.25 -4.06
N GLU A 92 10.91 -20.10 -3.30
CA GLU A 92 10.91 -21.55 -3.51
C GLU A 92 9.50 -22.14 -3.36
N VAL A 93 8.78 -21.75 -2.30
CA VAL A 93 7.42 -22.24 -2.03
C VAL A 93 6.45 -21.75 -3.09
N LEU A 94 6.46 -20.47 -3.43
CA LEU A 94 5.55 -19.91 -4.44
C LEU A 94 5.76 -20.62 -5.80
N ARG A 95 6.99 -20.77 -6.28
CA ARG A 95 7.29 -21.46 -7.52
C ARG A 95 6.92 -22.94 -7.49
N LYS A 96 7.20 -23.62 -6.39
CA LYS A 96 6.85 -25.04 -6.21
C LYS A 96 5.36 -25.30 -6.43
N TYR A 97 4.51 -24.39 -6.02
CA TYR A 97 3.05 -24.52 -6.12
C TYR A 97 2.46 -23.75 -7.31
N GLY A 98 3.29 -23.33 -8.28
CA GLY A 98 2.83 -22.73 -9.52
C GLY A 98 2.38 -21.28 -9.43
N LEU A 99 2.82 -20.53 -8.39
CA LEU A 99 2.58 -19.10 -8.31
C LEU A 99 3.84 -18.35 -8.79
N ILE A 100 3.64 -17.18 -9.40
CA ILE A 100 4.73 -16.30 -9.82
C ILE A 100 5.05 -15.34 -8.68
N PRO A 101 6.26 -15.41 -8.08
CA PRO A 101 6.64 -14.56 -6.96
C PRO A 101 6.97 -13.13 -7.41
N VAL A 102 6.59 -12.15 -6.59
CA VAL A 102 7.04 -10.77 -6.65
C VAL A 102 7.55 -10.41 -5.27
N MET A 103 8.85 -10.13 -5.16
CA MET A 103 9.50 -9.83 -3.90
C MET A 103 9.68 -8.33 -3.79
N GLU A 104 9.05 -7.70 -2.78
CA GLU A 104 8.85 -6.27 -2.72
C GLU A 104 9.68 -5.63 -1.61
N GLY A 105 10.65 -4.82 -1.99
CA GLY A 105 11.52 -4.08 -1.10
C GLY A 105 11.26 -2.58 -1.08
N ALA A 106 12.00 -1.89 -0.23
CA ALA A 106 11.95 -0.44 -0.17
C ALA A 106 12.68 0.23 -1.34
N ASP A 107 13.75 -0.38 -1.83
CA ASP A 107 14.56 0.17 -2.91
C ASP A 107 14.31 -0.51 -4.25
N TYR A 108 14.04 -1.82 -4.23
CA TYR A 108 13.83 -2.62 -5.45
C TYR A 108 12.64 -3.56 -5.30
N MET A 109 12.02 -3.87 -6.44
CA MET A 109 11.12 -5.02 -6.60
C MET A 109 11.80 -6.09 -7.44
N TYR A 110 11.63 -7.35 -7.03
CA TYR A 110 12.28 -8.48 -7.68
C TYR A 110 11.23 -9.43 -8.24
N TYR A 111 11.32 -9.73 -9.54
CA TYR A 111 10.55 -10.77 -10.21
C TYR A 111 11.23 -11.13 -11.53
N ASP A 112 10.97 -12.34 -12.02
CA ASP A 112 11.51 -12.82 -13.29
C ASP A 112 10.47 -12.67 -14.39
N LYS A 113 10.75 -11.83 -15.39
CA LYS A 113 9.81 -11.47 -16.48
C LYS A 113 9.38 -12.65 -17.31
N ASP A 114 10.25 -13.64 -17.50
CA ASP A 114 10.01 -14.84 -18.29
C ASP A 114 9.09 -15.87 -17.58
N GLU A 115 8.75 -15.66 -16.31
CA GLU A 115 7.72 -16.44 -15.62
C GLU A 115 6.31 -15.99 -15.99
N TYR A 116 6.15 -14.79 -16.56
CA TYR A 116 4.87 -14.27 -17.00
C TYR A 116 4.58 -14.75 -18.42
N THR A 117 3.61 -15.66 -18.53
CA THR A 117 3.11 -16.16 -19.82
C THR A 117 2.29 -15.09 -20.54
N ASP A 118 1.94 -15.33 -21.81
CA ASP A 118 1.18 -14.38 -22.65
C ASP A 118 -0.11 -13.89 -22.00
N GLU A 119 -0.79 -14.73 -21.20
CA GLU A 119 -2.03 -14.34 -20.49
C GLU A 119 -1.82 -13.29 -19.41
N VAL A 120 -0.64 -13.19 -18.82
CA VAL A 120 -0.30 -12.28 -17.73
C VAL A 120 0.84 -11.31 -18.04
N ASN A 121 1.38 -11.37 -19.25
CA ASN A 121 2.54 -10.58 -19.68
C ASN A 121 2.27 -9.06 -19.62
N TRP A 122 1.02 -8.64 -19.89
CA TRP A 122 0.61 -7.25 -19.76
C TRP A 122 0.84 -6.69 -18.33
N TYR A 123 0.65 -7.53 -17.32
CA TYR A 123 0.87 -7.14 -15.91
C TYR A 123 2.37 -6.90 -15.64
N ALA A 124 3.24 -7.82 -16.09
CA ALA A 124 4.68 -7.66 -15.98
C ALA A 124 5.19 -6.40 -16.69
N SER A 125 4.67 -6.12 -17.89
CA SER A 125 5.03 -4.92 -18.66
C SER A 125 4.65 -3.65 -17.94
N LEU A 126 3.44 -3.58 -17.40
CA LEU A 126 2.94 -2.44 -16.66
C LEU A 126 3.73 -2.15 -15.38
N ILE A 127 4.01 -3.21 -14.59
CA ILE A 127 4.82 -3.06 -13.38
C ILE A 127 6.24 -2.63 -13.76
N THR A 128 6.83 -3.23 -14.79
CA THR A 128 8.18 -2.87 -15.23
C THR A 128 8.28 -1.41 -15.67
N GLU A 129 7.30 -0.93 -16.41
CA GLU A 129 7.24 0.48 -16.82
C GLU A 129 7.11 1.41 -15.61
N ALA A 130 6.26 1.06 -14.64
CA ALA A 130 6.07 1.84 -13.43
C ALA A 130 7.30 1.87 -12.51
N LEU A 131 8.09 0.77 -12.50
CA LEU A 131 9.28 0.64 -11.65
C LEU A 131 10.54 1.30 -12.26
N GLY A 132 10.64 1.31 -13.60
CA GLY A 132 11.85 1.79 -14.27
C GLY A 132 13.10 1.03 -13.82
N ASP A 133 14.05 1.75 -13.25
CA ASP A 133 15.34 1.23 -12.76
C ASP A 133 15.25 0.53 -11.39
N LYS A 134 14.10 0.58 -10.72
CA LYS A 134 13.86 -0.12 -9.44
C LYS A 134 13.53 -1.61 -9.59
N TRP A 135 13.42 -2.12 -10.82
CA TRP A 135 13.25 -3.56 -11.07
C TRP A 135 14.56 -4.33 -11.03
N ARG A 136 14.54 -5.54 -10.46
CA ARG A 136 15.63 -6.52 -10.50
C ARG A 136 15.06 -7.93 -10.78
N PRO A 137 15.79 -8.83 -11.45
CA PRO A 137 15.40 -10.24 -11.51
C PRO A 137 15.58 -10.89 -10.14
N ILE A 138 14.78 -11.91 -9.81
CA ILE A 138 15.02 -12.78 -8.66
C ILE A 138 16.27 -13.61 -8.92
N ARG A 139 16.36 -14.25 -10.09
CA ARG A 139 17.50 -15.09 -10.48
C ARG A 139 18.81 -14.32 -10.42
N GLY A 140 19.75 -14.84 -9.62
CA GLY A 140 21.04 -14.22 -9.36
C GLY A 140 21.05 -13.17 -8.26
N ASN A 141 19.91 -12.90 -7.62
CA ASN A 141 19.78 -12.02 -6.47
C ASN A 141 19.19 -12.69 -5.23
N GLU A 142 18.96 -14.01 -5.27
CA GLU A 142 18.25 -14.76 -4.23
C GLU A 142 18.83 -14.58 -2.82
N ASP A 143 20.15 -14.42 -2.72
CA ASP A 143 20.86 -14.29 -1.44
C ASP A 143 21.02 -12.83 -0.98
N CYS A 144 20.62 -11.85 -1.80
CA CYS A 144 20.82 -10.41 -1.49
C CYS A 144 19.54 -9.57 -1.57
N MET A 145 18.38 -10.18 -1.79
CA MET A 145 17.10 -9.47 -1.83
C MET A 145 16.79 -8.86 -0.47
N GLN A 146 16.56 -7.55 -0.46
CA GLN A 146 16.05 -6.83 0.70
C GLN A 146 14.57 -6.55 0.47
N ILE A 147 13.70 -7.30 1.13
CA ILE A 147 12.25 -7.22 0.94
C ILE A 147 11.52 -6.91 2.24
N ASN A 148 10.46 -6.16 2.13
CA ASN A 148 9.56 -5.80 3.23
C ASN A 148 8.30 -6.67 3.23
N LYS A 149 7.86 -7.09 2.06
CA LYS A 149 6.72 -7.97 1.83
C LYS A 149 6.92 -8.75 0.56
N SER A 150 6.02 -9.66 0.24
CA SER A 150 5.95 -10.24 -1.10
C SER A 150 4.52 -10.28 -1.60
N SER A 151 4.38 -10.50 -2.88
CA SER A 151 3.11 -10.85 -3.50
C SER A 151 3.32 -11.97 -4.50
N ALA A 152 2.24 -12.59 -4.91
CA ALA A 152 2.28 -13.65 -5.90
C ALA A 152 1.14 -13.54 -6.88
N LYS A 153 1.43 -13.73 -8.16
CA LYS A 153 0.41 -13.89 -9.19
C LYS A 153 -0.03 -15.36 -9.25
N MET A 154 -1.32 -15.60 -9.13
CA MET A 154 -1.90 -16.92 -9.31
C MET A 154 -1.95 -17.26 -10.80
N THR A 155 -1.45 -18.45 -11.16
CA THR A 155 -1.55 -19.00 -12.52
C THR A 155 -2.64 -20.06 -12.61
N ALA A 156 -3.00 -20.47 -13.82
CA ALA A 156 -3.93 -21.58 -14.02
C ALA A 156 -3.34 -22.88 -13.45
N GLY A 157 -4.07 -23.53 -12.55
CA GLY A 157 -3.66 -24.80 -11.93
C GLY A 157 -2.65 -24.68 -10.79
N CYS A 158 -2.35 -23.46 -10.30
CA CYS A 158 -1.55 -23.28 -9.09
C CYS A 158 -2.28 -23.85 -7.85
N ASP A 159 -1.50 -24.36 -6.89
CA ASP A 159 -2.02 -24.77 -5.57
C ASP A 159 -1.69 -23.69 -4.53
N ALA A 160 -2.50 -22.62 -4.55
CA ALA A 160 -2.31 -21.50 -3.63
C ALA A 160 -2.48 -21.93 -2.16
N GLU A 161 -3.41 -22.85 -1.85
CA GLU A 161 -3.64 -23.28 -0.47
C GLU A 161 -2.42 -23.98 0.11
N ALA A 162 -1.78 -24.86 -0.66
CA ALA A 162 -0.57 -25.54 -0.21
C ALA A 162 0.61 -24.56 -0.02
N ALA A 163 0.75 -23.55 -0.89
CA ALA A 163 1.76 -22.51 -0.70
C ALA A 163 1.50 -21.69 0.57
N LEU A 164 0.26 -21.26 0.77
CA LEU A 164 -0.13 -20.42 1.91
C LEU A 164 -0.09 -21.17 3.25
N ALA A 165 -0.34 -22.49 3.26
CA ALA A 165 -0.18 -23.30 4.47
C ALA A 165 1.25 -23.22 5.03
N VAL A 166 2.27 -23.13 4.16
CA VAL A 166 3.66 -22.96 4.58
C VAL A 166 3.96 -21.52 4.95
N LEU A 167 3.54 -20.56 4.11
CA LEU A 167 3.95 -19.15 4.24
C LEU A 167 3.18 -18.40 5.34
N SER A 168 2.03 -18.91 5.78
CA SER A 168 1.24 -18.31 6.87
C SER A 168 1.94 -18.31 8.25
N GLU A 169 3.05 -19.03 8.38
CA GLU A 169 3.90 -18.93 9.58
C GLU A 169 4.58 -17.55 9.67
N TYR A 170 4.93 -16.97 8.52
CA TYR A 170 5.74 -15.75 8.43
C TYR A 170 4.95 -14.52 8.01
N TYR A 171 3.79 -14.73 7.35
CA TYR A 171 3.01 -13.67 6.72
C TYR A 171 1.54 -13.71 7.13
N ASP A 172 0.94 -12.55 7.19
CA ASP A 172 -0.51 -12.35 7.10
C ASP A 172 -0.90 -12.28 5.62
N ILE A 173 -1.98 -12.96 5.24
CA ILE A 173 -2.35 -13.20 3.85
C ILE A 173 -3.51 -12.30 3.46
N ILE A 174 -3.36 -11.55 2.36
CA ILE A 174 -4.43 -10.77 1.74
C ILE A 174 -4.66 -11.32 0.33
N ARG A 175 -5.89 -11.74 0.04
CA ARG A 175 -6.28 -12.24 -1.29
C ARG A 175 -7.03 -11.16 -2.04
N HIS A 176 -6.65 -10.97 -3.29
CA HIS A 176 -7.35 -10.14 -4.24
C HIS A 176 -7.99 -11.04 -5.29
N GLU A 177 -9.31 -11.25 -5.17
CA GLU A 177 -10.08 -12.08 -6.09
C GLU A 177 -11.00 -11.21 -6.94
N GLY A 178 -11.13 -11.57 -8.22
CA GLY A 178 -12.13 -11.01 -9.12
C GLY A 178 -11.59 -10.11 -10.22
N SER A 179 -12.41 -9.95 -11.25
CA SER A 179 -12.11 -9.16 -12.47
C SER A 179 -12.12 -7.64 -12.26
N SER A 180 -12.57 -7.17 -11.10
CA SER A 180 -12.66 -5.74 -10.78
C SER A 180 -11.35 -5.16 -10.21
N SER A 181 -10.45 -6.00 -9.69
CA SER A 181 -9.15 -5.51 -9.26
C SER A 181 -8.21 -5.44 -10.47
N PHE A 182 -7.55 -4.31 -10.64
CA PHE A 182 -6.48 -4.13 -11.63
C PHE A 182 -5.41 -5.22 -11.55
N VAL A 183 -5.20 -5.76 -10.36
CA VAL A 183 -4.18 -6.76 -10.06
C VAL A 183 -4.65 -8.19 -10.40
N GLY A 184 -5.98 -8.43 -10.58
CA GLY A 184 -6.53 -9.76 -10.84
C GLY A 184 -6.05 -10.77 -9.78
N ASN A 185 -6.30 -12.02 -9.92
CA ASN A 185 -5.97 -13.09 -8.97
C ASN A 185 -4.53 -13.01 -8.42
N THR A 186 -4.32 -12.21 -7.39
CA THR A 186 -3.04 -12.03 -6.69
C THR A 186 -3.21 -12.23 -5.19
N ILE A 187 -2.11 -12.58 -4.57
CA ILE A 187 -2.01 -12.77 -3.12
C ILE A 187 -0.93 -11.82 -2.62
N GLU A 188 -1.23 -11.05 -1.57
CA GLU A 188 -0.23 -10.30 -0.84
C GLU A 188 0.17 -11.06 0.43
N LEU A 189 1.46 -11.08 0.69
CA LEU A 189 2.12 -11.71 1.82
C LEU A 189 2.77 -10.60 2.65
N VAL A 190 2.04 -10.11 3.65
CA VAL A 190 2.47 -9.02 4.53
C VAL A 190 3.19 -9.62 5.74
N PRO A 191 4.34 -9.11 6.17
CA PRO A 191 5.01 -9.63 7.36
C PRO A 191 4.06 -9.71 8.55
N LYS A 192 4.12 -10.82 9.27
CA LYS A 192 3.18 -11.10 10.37
C LYS A 192 3.17 -9.98 11.40
N GLY A 193 1.97 -9.52 11.77
CA GLY A 193 1.76 -8.45 12.73
C GLY A 193 1.95 -7.04 12.16
N PHE A 194 2.13 -6.88 10.85
CA PHE A 194 2.16 -5.57 10.18
C PHE A 194 0.84 -5.31 9.44
N ASN A 195 0.36 -4.08 9.53
CA ASN A 195 -0.76 -3.55 8.77
C ASN A 195 -0.71 -2.01 8.80
N LYS A 196 -1.61 -1.34 8.11
CA LYS A 196 -1.66 0.12 8.06
C LYS A 196 -1.80 0.76 9.46
N ALA A 197 -2.58 0.17 10.36
CA ALA A 197 -2.76 0.68 11.73
C ALA A 197 -1.46 0.62 12.54
N VAL A 198 -0.68 -0.44 12.42
CA VAL A 198 0.63 -0.57 13.06
C VAL A 198 1.58 0.52 12.58
N GLY A 199 1.57 0.82 11.27
CA GLY A 199 2.34 1.92 10.72
C GLY A 199 1.91 3.28 11.28
N ILE A 200 0.59 3.55 11.36
CA ILE A 200 0.05 4.78 11.95
C ILE A 200 0.42 4.87 13.44
N ALA A 201 0.27 3.78 14.19
CA ALA A 201 0.65 3.74 15.61
C ALA A 201 2.13 4.04 15.82
N ALA A 202 3.00 3.55 14.94
CA ALA A 202 4.42 3.87 14.99
C ALA A 202 4.69 5.36 14.70
N VAL A 203 4.05 5.94 13.70
CA VAL A 203 4.17 7.37 13.36
C VAL A 203 3.72 8.26 14.50
N ILE A 204 2.52 8.04 15.06
CA ILE A 204 2.02 8.89 16.13
C ILE A 204 2.89 8.81 17.41
N ARG A 205 3.49 7.65 17.67
CA ARG A 205 4.45 7.47 18.76
C ARG A 205 5.79 8.16 18.48
N LEU A 206 6.30 8.07 17.26
CA LEU A 206 7.59 8.67 16.87
C LEU A 206 7.56 10.22 16.92
N PHE A 207 6.39 10.81 16.67
CA PHE A 207 6.24 12.27 16.55
C PHE A 207 5.33 12.88 17.61
N ASP A 208 5.03 12.13 18.68
CA ASP A 208 4.19 12.59 19.81
C ASP A 208 2.84 13.16 19.34
N ILE A 209 2.23 12.53 18.30
CA ILE A 209 0.93 12.93 17.78
C ILE A 209 -0.16 12.31 18.68
N PRO A 210 -1.05 13.09 19.27
CA PRO A 210 -2.15 12.53 20.04
C PRO A 210 -3.08 11.68 19.16
N TRP A 211 -3.53 10.55 19.66
CA TRP A 211 -4.41 9.66 18.91
C TRP A 211 -5.68 10.35 18.40
N GLU A 212 -6.28 11.22 19.20
CA GLU A 212 -7.46 12.01 18.85
C GLU A 212 -7.24 13.03 17.72
N ASP A 213 -5.99 13.21 17.26
CA ASP A 213 -5.64 14.05 16.13
C ASP A 213 -5.38 13.25 14.85
N THR A 214 -5.62 11.94 14.88
CA THR A 214 -5.50 11.09 13.71
C THR A 214 -6.76 11.12 12.85
N VAL A 215 -6.58 11.26 11.54
CA VAL A 215 -7.64 11.19 10.52
C VAL A 215 -7.19 10.20 9.45
N VAL A 216 -8.07 9.32 9.00
CA VAL A 216 -7.78 8.38 7.90
C VAL A 216 -8.76 8.58 6.75
N PHE A 217 -8.25 8.43 5.52
CA PHE A 217 -9.02 8.33 4.29
C PHE A 217 -8.74 6.98 3.63
N GLY A 218 -9.77 6.23 3.23
CA GLY A 218 -9.62 4.91 2.63
C GLY A 218 -10.87 4.46 1.90
N ASP A 219 -10.77 3.34 1.16
CA ASP A 219 -11.86 2.83 0.34
C ASP A 219 -12.02 1.31 0.35
N SER A 220 -11.01 0.55 0.71
CA SER A 220 -11.03 -0.90 0.51
C SER A 220 -10.73 -1.72 1.78
N ASN A 221 -10.91 -3.03 1.70
CA ASN A 221 -10.81 -3.91 2.87
C ASN A 221 -9.42 -3.92 3.51
N ASN A 222 -8.35 -3.56 2.78
CA ASN A 222 -7.02 -3.44 3.35
C ASN A 222 -6.88 -2.20 4.28
N ASP A 223 -7.89 -1.31 4.30
CA ASP A 223 -7.97 -0.14 5.18
C ASP A 223 -8.66 -0.43 6.51
N LEU A 224 -9.30 -1.59 6.65
CA LEU A 224 -10.07 -1.93 7.84
C LEU A 224 -9.31 -1.67 9.13
N ALA A 225 -8.07 -2.14 9.20
CA ALA A 225 -7.25 -1.97 10.40
C ALA A 225 -7.03 -0.49 10.75
N MET A 226 -6.75 0.38 9.76
CA MET A 226 -6.58 1.81 10.06
C MET A 226 -7.90 2.51 10.39
N PHE A 227 -9.03 2.05 9.83
CA PHE A 227 -10.37 2.54 10.20
C PHE A 227 -10.77 2.13 11.62
N GLU A 228 -10.43 0.92 12.05
CA GLU A 228 -10.65 0.48 13.43
C GLU A 228 -9.76 1.22 14.43
N TYR A 229 -8.59 1.67 13.99
CA TYR A 229 -7.60 2.29 14.86
C TYR A 229 -7.76 3.81 15.02
N ALA A 230 -7.97 4.57 13.93
CA ALA A 230 -7.93 6.03 13.92
C ALA A 230 -9.10 6.69 14.64
N ALA A 231 -8.88 7.91 15.12
CA ALA A 231 -9.91 8.68 15.83
C ALA A 231 -11.00 9.24 14.90
N THR A 232 -10.65 9.65 13.69
CA THR A 232 -11.57 10.15 12.66
C THR A 232 -11.40 9.39 11.35
N LYS A 233 -12.49 8.96 10.74
CA LYS A 233 -12.52 8.05 9.61
C LYS A 233 -13.38 8.62 8.49
N VAL A 234 -12.80 8.80 7.33
CA VAL A 234 -13.48 9.29 6.12
C VAL A 234 -13.41 8.22 5.05
N ALA A 235 -14.55 7.65 4.68
CA ALA A 235 -14.65 6.72 3.56
C ALA A 235 -14.82 7.48 2.26
N MET A 236 -14.14 7.04 1.21
CA MET A 236 -14.38 7.53 -0.15
C MET A 236 -15.76 7.09 -0.65
N GLY A 237 -16.36 7.83 -1.57
CA GLY A 237 -17.67 7.50 -2.15
C GLY A 237 -17.67 6.16 -2.90
N ASN A 238 -16.51 5.75 -3.42
CA ASN A 238 -16.29 4.43 -4.04
C ASN A 238 -15.90 3.33 -3.03
N ALA A 239 -15.91 3.61 -1.74
CA ALA A 239 -15.47 2.65 -0.74
C ALA A 239 -16.40 1.44 -0.62
N SER A 240 -15.83 0.32 -0.18
CA SER A 240 -16.60 -0.89 0.10
C SER A 240 -17.65 -0.64 1.20
N PRO A 241 -18.80 -1.35 1.19
CA PRO A 241 -19.84 -1.16 2.20
C PRO A 241 -19.31 -1.25 3.63
N LYS A 242 -18.38 -2.16 3.90
CA LYS A 242 -17.80 -2.34 5.22
C LYS A 242 -16.96 -1.14 5.69
N ILE A 243 -16.24 -0.50 4.78
CA ILE A 243 -15.50 0.74 5.09
C ILE A 243 -16.45 1.90 5.32
N GLN A 244 -17.51 2.03 4.48
CA GLN A 244 -18.53 3.07 4.67
C GLN A 244 -19.26 2.94 6.00
N GLU A 245 -19.55 1.71 6.45
CA GLU A 245 -20.22 1.43 7.74
C GLU A 245 -19.35 1.85 8.94
N LEU A 246 -18.02 1.74 8.84
CA LEU A 246 -17.09 2.13 9.90
C LEU A 246 -16.78 3.64 9.91
N ALA A 247 -17.11 4.35 8.84
CA ALA A 247 -16.72 5.75 8.66
C ALA A 247 -17.57 6.72 9.49
N ASP A 248 -16.93 7.78 10.00
CA ASP A 248 -17.64 8.91 10.59
C ASP A 248 -18.26 9.82 9.52
N HIS A 249 -17.69 9.79 8.31
CA HIS A 249 -18.17 10.51 7.13
C HIS A 249 -17.87 9.76 5.85
N VAL A 250 -18.82 9.75 4.92
CA VAL A 250 -18.62 9.25 3.55
C VAL A 250 -18.57 10.46 2.62
N THR A 251 -17.42 10.67 1.98
CA THR A 251 -17.22 11.77 1.03
C THR A 251 -17.55 11.35 -0.40
N SER A 252 -17.35 12.21 -1.39
CA SER A 252 -17.46 11.88 -2.81
C SER A 252 -16.39 10.87 -3.24
N ASP A 253 -16.51 10.30 -4.44
CA ASP A 253 -15.43 9.48 -4.96
C ASP A 253 -14.19 10.32 -5.34
N MET A 254 -13.08 9.62 -5.56
CA MET A 254 -11.78 10.25 -5.81
C MET A 254 -11.80 11.27 -6.96
N PHE A 255 -12.45 10.96 -8.09
CA PHE A 255 -12.50 11.84 -9.25
C PHE A 255 -13.60 12.91 -9.18
N HIS A 256 -14.47 12.84 -8.17
CA HIS A 256 -15.50 13.84 -7.88
C HIS A 256 -15.18 14.63 -6.60
N TYR A 257 -13.91 15.04 -6.47
CA TYR A 257 -13.41 15.90 -5.38
C TYR A 257 -13.40 15.27 -3.98
N GLY A 258 -13.43 13.94 -3.84
CA GLY A 258 -13.62 13.27 -2.56
C GLY A 258 -12.64 13.70 -1.47
N ILE A 259 -11.33 13.79 -1.76
CA ILE A 259 -10.34 14.27 -0.77
C ILE A 259 -10.64 15.70 -0.33
N ARG A 260 -10.88 16.60 -1.28
CA ARG A 260 -11.19 18.02 -0.98
C ARG A 260 -12.44 18.15 -0.13
N ASP A 261 -13.50 17.45 -0.49
CA ASP A 261 -14.80 17.58 0.18
C ASP A 261 -14.77 16.97 1.58
N GLY A 262 -14.05 15.83 1.77
CA GLY A 262 -13.81 15.25 3.08
C GLY A 262 -13.00 16.18 4.00
N LEU A 263 -11.93 16.80 3.48
CA LEU A 263 -11.13 17.76 4.27
C LEU A 263 -11.92 19.02 4.62
N ARG A 264 -12.79 19.52 3.72
CA ARG A 264 -13.71 20.65 3.99
C ARG A 264 -14.76 20.29 5.04
N TYR A 265 -15.35 19.10 4.96
CA TYR A 265 -16.29 18.62 5.95
C TYR A 265 -15.66 18.65 7.37
N LEU A 266 -14.42 18.24 7.48
CA LEU A 266 -13.63 18.25 8.71
C LEU A 266 -13.11 19.66 9.07
N LYS A 267 -13.32 20.66 8.22
CA LYS A 267 -12.82 22.05 8.36
C LYS A 267 -11.30 22.14 8.45
N LEU A 268 -10.59 21.26 7.78
CA LEU A 268 -9.12 21.24 7.73
C LEU A 268 -8.56 22.09 6.57
N ILE A 269 -9.39 22.35 5.57
CA ILE A 269 -9.13 23.28 4.45
C ILE A 269 -10.32 24.17 4.16
#